data_b4650a9b8cc00c694cedf79bae80e09f
#
_entry.id   b4650a9b8cc00c694cedf79bae80e09f
#
_cell.length_a   1.000
_cell.length_b   1.000
_cell.length_c   1.000
_cell.angle_alpha   90.00
_cell.angle_beta   90.00
_cell.angle_gamma   90.00
#
_symmetry.space_group_name_H-M   'P 1'
#
loop_
_entity.id
_entity.type
_entity.pdbx_description
1 polymer ?
#
loop_
_entity_poly.entity_id
_entity_poly.type
_entity_poly.pdbx_seq_one_letter_code
_entity_poly.pdbx_strand_id
1 'polypeptide(L)'
;MTIGMYEAPIWGKKGWLQELKTDAAYDVDDLLPAVRNGLSIDGKLFAAPFYGESSMLMYRKDLADKAGVQVPERPTWPQIKDLAAKMHDPKNGVYGICLRGKPGWGDNMAFITTLVNTFGGQWFDMQWKPQLESKPWKDAITFYVDLLKNYGPPGSSSNSFNEILALTNSGKCGMWIDATIAASFVSDPKQSKVAEHMAFAQAPTMNTPKGANWLWSWNLAIPAGSKKVDAAQKFITWSTSKDYIQLVAKTNGWANVPTGTRKSTYAAPEFQKAARFAAAEKTAIDSANPNDSTLPKSPHVGVQFAAIPEFQAIGIAVGQQMSAALAGKTTVDAALKASQVTAEREMKKGGYYK
;
A
#
# COMPACT_ATOMS: atom_id res chain seq x y z
N MET A 1 -1.77 21.75 0.30
CA MET A 1 -1.48 20.75 1.35
C MET A 1 -1.35 19.37 0.74
N THR A 2 -0.62 18.47 1.39
CA THR A 2 -0.53 17.05 0.99
C THR A 2 -1.59 16.25 1.72
N ILE A 3 -2.31 15.39 1.00
CA ILE A 3 -3.33 14.48 1.54
C ILE A 3 -3.22 13.10 0.88
N GLY A 4 -3.71 12.07 1.55
CA GLY A 4 -3.83 10.72 0.99
C GLY A 4 -5.11 10.53 0.16
N MET A 5 -5.17 9.42 -0.55
CA MET A 5 -6.37 9.03 -1.29
C MET A 5 -7.58 8.76 -0.38
N TYR A 6 -7.36 8.39 0.88
CA TYR A 6 -8.43 8.21 1.86
C TYR A 6 -9.15 9.53 2.18
N GLU A 7 -8.40 10.61 2.39
CA GLU A 7 -8.94 11.90 2.79
C GLU A 7 -9.68 12.61 1.65
N ALA A 8 -9.20 12.50 0.43
CA ALA A 8 -9.69 13.28 -0.72
C ALA A 8 -11.22 13.16 -0.93
N PRO A 9 -11.83 11.97 -1.03
CA PRO A 9 -13.27 11.85 -1.22
C PRO A 9 -14.07 12.25 0.03
N ILE A 10 -13.55 11.98 1.23
CA ILE A 10 -14.24 12.30 2.51
C ILE A 10 -14.29 13.82 2.69
N TRP A 11 -13.15 14.48 2.53
CA TRP A 11 -13.02 15.92 2.75
C TRP A 11 -13.66 16.73 1.61
N GLY A 12 -13.58 16.22 0.38
CA GLY A 12 -14.26 16.85 -0.75
C GLY A 12 -15.78 16.84 -0.57
N LYS A 13 -16.39 15.71 -0.18
CA LYS A 13 -17.84 15.63 0.12
C LYS A 13 -18.27 16.55 1.26
N LYS A 14 -17.40 16.80 2.23
CA LYS A 14 -17.65 17.74 3.35
C LYS A 14 -17.45 19.21 2.96
N GLY A 15 -17.04 19.51 1.73
CA GLY A 15 -16.76 20.86 1.28
C GLY A 15 -15.50 21.49 1.90
N TRP A 16 -14.56 20.65 2.38
CA TRP A 16 -13.33 21.13 3.01
C TRP A 16 -12.19 21.35 2.01
N LEU A 17 -12.37 20.87 0.77
CA LEU A 17 -11.42 21.04 -0.33
C LEU A 17 -12.04 21.89 -1.44
N GLN A 18 -11.20 22.66 -2.13
CA GLN A 18 -11.54 23.32 -3.39
C GLN A 18 -11.50 22.31 -4.54
N GLU A 19 -12.42 22.44 -5.50
CA GLU A 19 -12.31 21.77 -6.79
C GLU A 19 -11.07 22.29 -7.53
N LEU A 20 -10.26 21.37 -8.05
CA LEU A 20 -9.11 21.73 -8.89
C LEU A 20 -9.59 21.96 -10.33
N LYS A 21 -9.27 23.13 -10.87
CA LYS A 21 -9.54 23.45 -12.27
C LYS A 21 -8.37 22.97 -13.12
N THR A 22 -8.65 22.15 -14.09
CA THR A 22 -7.66 21.64 -15.03
C THR A 22 -7.99 22.09 -16.44
N ASP A 23 -6.98 22.48 -17.19
CA ASP A 23 -7.08 22.82 -18.61
C ASP A 23 -6.65 21.65 -19.50
N ALA A 24 -6.73 21.83 -20.82
CA ALA A 24 -6.33 20.81 -21.79
C ALA A 24 -4.83 20.46 -21.69
N ALA A 25 -3.99 21.41 -21.26
CA ALA A 25 -2.55 21.17 -21.13
C ALA A 25 -2.23 20.25 -19.93
N TYR A 26 -3.02 20.32 -18.86
CA TYR A 26 -2.89 19.39 -17.73
C TYR A 26 -3.19 17.94 -18.14
N ASP A 27 -4.08 17.76 -19.11
CA ASP A 27 -4.48 16.44 -19.63
C ASP A 27 -4.89 15.47 -18.52
N VAL A 28 -6.05 15.73 -17.94
CA VAL A 28 -6.61 14.89 -16.86
C VAL A 28 -6.90 13.45 -17.31
N ASP A 29 -7.08 13.22 -18.61
CA ASP A 29 -7.35 11.91 -19.19
C ASP A 29 -6.09 11.04 -19.31
N ASP A 30 -4.91 11.64 -19.23
CA ASP A 30 -3.64 10.92 -19.10
C ASP A 30 -3.44 10.31 -17.70
N LEU A 31 -4.16 10.78 -16.69
CA LEU A 31 -4.11 10.16 -15.36
C LEU A 31 -4.61 8.71 -15.41
N LEU A 32 -3.97 7.84 -14.63
CA LEU A 32 -4.42 6.45 -14.49
C LEU A 32 -5.86 6.45 -13.92
N PRO A 33 -6.80 5.73 -14.56
CA PRO A 33 -8.22 5.83 -14.21
C PRO A 33 -8.52 5.51 -12.74
N ALA A 34 -7.87 4.49 -12.17
CA ALA A 34 -8.08 4.10 -10.78
C ALA A 34 -7.69 5.24 -9.81
N VAL A 35 -6.57 5.91 -10.07
CA VAL A 35 -6.08 7.03 -9.26
C VAL A 35 -6.97 8.26 -9.45
N ARG A 36 -7.26 8.63 -10.70
CA ARG A 36 -8.15 9.75 -11.00
C ARG A 36 -9.51 9.62 -10.31
N ASN A 37 -10.12 8.44 -10.44
CA ASN A 37 -11.45 8.18 -9.88
C ASN A 37 -11.45 8.24 -8.35
N GLY A 38 -10.38 7.78 -7.69
CA GLY A 38 -10.22 7.87 -6.23
C GLY A 38 -10.08 9.31 -5.71
N LEU A 39 -9.75 10.27 -6.58
CA LEU A 39 -9.55 11.68 -6.23
C LEU A 39 -10.68 12.59 -6.75
N SER A 40 -11.68 12.02 -7.41
CA SER A 40 -12.80 12.73 -8.01
C SER A 40 -14.10 12.45 -7.28
N ILE A 41 -14.97 13.46 -7.24
CA ILE A 41 -16.35 13.37 -6.74
C ILE A 41 -17.23 13.97 -7.82
N ASP A 42 -18.23 13.22 -8.28
CA ASP A 42 -19.16 13.64 -9.33
C ASP A 42 -18.44 14.16 -10.60
N GLY A 43 -17.33 13.49 -10.97
CA GLY A 43 -16.51 13.84 -12.12
C GLY A 43 -15.57 15.04 -11.92
N LYS A 44 -15.55 15.67 -10.75
CA LYS A 44 -14.73 16.82 -10.40
C LYS A 44 -13.53 16.41 -9.58
N LEU A 45 -12.33 16.88 -9.92
CA LEU A 45 -11.08 16.55 -9.24
C LEU A 45 -10.90 17.46 -8.01
N PHE A 46 -10.69 16.88 -6.82
CA PHE A 46 -10.45 17.61 -5.57
C PHE A 46 -9.01 17.52 -5.06
N ALA A 47 -8.20 16.64 -5.63
CA ALA A 47 -6.78 16.54 -5.36
C ALA A 47 -6.06 16.06 -6.63
N ALA A 48 -4.83 16.51 -6.84
CA ALA A 48 -4.00 16.09 -7.96
C ALA A 48 -2.94 15.09 -7.47
N PRO A 49 -2.78 13.92 -8.11
CA PRO A 49 -1.85 12.91 -7.65
C PRO A 49 -0.39 13.33 -7.92
N PHE A 50 0.41 13.39 -6.86
CA PHE A 50 1.85 13.64 -6.99
C PHE A 50 2.58 12.34 -7.33
N TYR A 51 2.28 11.25 -6.60
CA TYR A 51 2.59 9.89 -7.03
C TYR A 51 1.49 8.92 -6.58
N GLY A 52 1.33 7.84 -7.33
CA GLY A 52 0.42 6.75 -7.01
C GLY A 52 1.20 5.46 -6.77
N GLU A 53 0.60 4.53 -6.06
CA GLU A 53 1.23 3.27 -5.72
C GLU A 53 0.21 2.15 -5.55
N SER A 54 0.68 0.95 -5.77
CA SER A 54 0.05 -0.28 -5.32
C SER A 54 1.00 -0.99 -4.36
N SER A 55 0.74 -2.25 -4.06
CA SER A 55 1.66 -3.13 -3.34
C SER A 55 2.20 -4.22 -4.26
N MET A 56 3.45 -4.61 -4.02
CA MET A 56 4.11 -5.70 -4.73
C MET A 56 5.14 -6.40 -3.87
N LEU A 57 5.60 -7.56 -4.33
CA LEU A 57 6.75 -8.26 -3.77
C LEU A 57 8.05 -7.70 -4.37
N MET A 58 8.94 -7.27 -3.52
CA MET A 58 10.34 -6.97 -3.81
C MET A 58 11.21 -8.05 -3.19
N TYR A 59 12.11 -8.67 -3.94
CA TYR A 59 12.89 -9.78 -3.41
C TYR A 59 14.32 -9.83 -3.95
N ARG A 60 15.19 -10.43 -3.19
CA ARG A 60 16.59 -10.74 -3.53
C ARG A 60 16.64 -11.93 -4.48
N LYS A 61 16.76 -11.63 -5.79
CA LYS A 61 16.85 -12.66 -6.83
C LYS A 61 18.05 -13.60 -6.64
N ASP A 62 19.19 -13.06 -6.24
CA ASP A 62 20.39 -13.86 -5.96
C ASP A 62 20.18 -14.90 -4.85
N LEU A 63 19.40 -14.54 -3.81
CA LEU A 63 19.05 -15.49 -2.75
C LEU A 63 18.02 -16.53 -3.21
N ALA A 64 17.04 -16.12 -4.05
CA ALA A 64 16.09 -17.06 -4.65
C ALA A 64 16.80 -18.05 -5.57
N ASP A 65 17.71 -17.59 -6.43
CA ASP A 65 18.51 -18.41 -7.32
C ASP A 65 19.39 -19.40 -6.52
N LYS A 66 20.04 -18.92 -5.45
CA LYS A 66 20.82 -19.78 -4.53
C LYS A 66 19.95 -20.86 -3.86
N ALA A 67 18.69 -20.54 -3.56
CA ALA A 67 17.72 -21.46 -2.99
C ALA A 67 17.10 -22.42 -4.03
N GLY A 68 17.41 -22.26 -5.33
CA GLY A 68 16.84 -23.04 -6.42
C GLY A 68 15.36 -22.76 -6.66
N VAL A 69 14.88 -21.54 -6.32
CA VAL A 69 13.47 -21.17 -6.42
C VAL A 69 13.27 -20.10 -7.50
N GLN A 70 12.37 -20.39 -8.43
CA GLN A 70 11.87 -19.38 -9.34
C GLN A 70 10.60 -18.75 -8.74
N VAL A 71 10.62 -17.43 -8.55
CA VAL A 71 9.46 -16.67 -8.05
C VAL A 71 8.51 -16.44 -9.21
N PRO A 72 7.24 -16.93 -9.15
CA PRO A 72 6.28 -16.67 -10.19
C PRO A 72 5.85 -15.19 -10.22
N GLU A 73 5.27 -14.76 -11.34
CA GLU A 73 4.77 -13.38 -11.49
C GLU A 73 3.78 -12.98 -10.38
N ARG A 74 2.91 -13.92 -9.97
CA ARG A 74 2.00 -13.77 -8.83
C ARG A 74 2.15 -14.97 -7.90
N PRO A 75 2.98 -14.87 -6.85
CA PRO A 75 3.17 -15.96 -5.89
C PRO A 75 1.96 -16.13 -4.98
N THR A 76 1.91 -17.29 -4.31
CA THR A 76 0.99 -17.56 -3.22
C THR A 76 1.68 -17.37 -1.87
N TRP A 77 0.92 -17.11 -0.81
CA TRP A 77 1.47 -17.00 0.54
C TRP A 77 2.23 -18.23 1.04
N PRO A 78 1.80 -19.48 0.74
CA PRO A 78 2.61 -20.66 1.02
C PRO A 78 3.98 -20.65 0.32
N GLN A 79 4.04 -20.23 -0.95
CA GLN A 79 5.31 -20.08 -1.68
C GLN A 79 6.20 -19.00 -1.05
N ILE A 80 5.62 -17.89 -0.59
CA ILE A 80 6.35 -16.84 0.13
C ILE A 80 6.91 -17.36 1.45
N LYS A 81 6.13 -18.12 2.22
CA LYS A 81 6.60 -18.71 3.49
C LYS A 81 7.76 -19.69 3.25
N ASP A 82 7.66 -20.56 2.24
CA ASP A 82 8.74 -21.48 1.86
C ASP A 82 10.01 -20.73 1.44
N LEU A 83 9.86 -19.71 0.61
CA LEU A 83 10.99 -18.89 0.17
C LEU A 83 11.60 -18.10 1.33
N ALA A 84 10.78 -17.57 2.25
CA ALA A 84 11.26 -16.90 3.45
C ALA A 84 12.11 -17.82 4.30
N ALA A 85 11.68 -19.08 4.50
CA ALA A 85 12.45 -20.06 5.23
C ALA A 85 13.82 -20.36 4.58
N LYS A 86 13.85 -20.47 3.25
CA LYS A 86 15.07 -20.75 2.49
C LYS A 86 16.06 -19.58 2.46
N MET A 87 15.54 -18.34 2.47
CA MET A 87 16.38 -17.13 2.47
C MET A 87 16.83 -16.71 3.88
N HIS A 88 16.22 -17.27 4.95
CA HIS A 88 16.47 -16.86 6.32
C HIS A 88 17.83 -17.36 6.83
N ASP A 89 18.77 -16.42 7.01
CA ASP A 89 20.12 -16.68 7.51
C ASP A 89 20.49 -15.61 8.57
N PRO A 90 19.89 -15.68 9.77
CA PRO A 90 20.09 -14.68 10.81
C PRO A 90 21.54 -14.64 11.33
N LYS A 91 22.31 -15.71 11.17
CA LYS A 91 23.74 -15.74 11.51
C LYS A 91 24.56 -14.78 10.65
N ASN A 92 24.17 -14.60 9.40
CA ASN A 92 24.75 -13.65 8.46
C ASN A 92 23.93 -12.33 8.35
N GLY A 93 22.97 -12.14 9.25
CA GLY A 93 22.17 -10.92 9.33
C GLY A 93 21.11 -10.76 8.23
N VAL A 94 20.72 -11.87 7.58
CA VAL A 94 19.69 -11.88 6.54
C VAL A 94 18.40 -12.50 7.10
N TYR A 95 17.32 -11.74 7.05
CA TYR A 95 15.98 -12.18 7.42
C TYR A 95 15.18 -12.54 6.17
N GLY A 96 14.45 -13.64 6.21
CA GLY A 96 13.74 -14.15 5.03
C GLY A 96 12.71 -13.19 4.49
N ILE A 97 12.01 -12.46 5.37
CA ILE A 97 10.99 -11.49 4.99
C ILE A 97 10.90 -10.34 6.00
N CYS A 98 10.67 -9.14 5.50
CA CYS A 98 10.38 -7.95 6.31
C CYS A 98 9.01 -7.42 5.94
N LEU A 99 8.14 -7.21 6.93
CA LEU A 99 6.78 -6.69 6.76
C LEU A 99 6.48 -5.64 7.83
N ARG A 100 5.55 -4.74 7.55
CA ARG A 100 5.13 -3.68 8.49
C ARG A 100 4.50 -4.28 9.74
N GLY A 101 5.01 -3.94 10.91
CA GLY A 101 4.46 -4.34 12.22
C GLY A 101 4.16 -3.18 13.16
N LYS A 102 4.66 -1.95 12.84
CA LYS A 102 4.39 -0.73 13.60
C LYS A 102 2.90 -0.40 13.55
N PRO A 103 2.28 -0.09 14.71
CA PRO A 103 0.85 0.21 14.76
C PRO A 103 0.45 1.42 13.94
N GLY A 104 -0.59 1.32 13.17
CA GLY A 104 -1.20 2.42 12.44
C GLY A 104 -2.13 1.96 11.33
N TRP A 105 -3.19 2.72 11.07
CA TRP A 105 -4.13 2.40 9.99
C TRP A 105 -3.47 2.39 8.61
N GLY A 106 -2.49 3.28 8.40
CA GLY A 106 -1.67 3.36 7.18
C GLY A 106 -0.29 2.70 7.32
N ASP A 107 0.06 2.14 8.49
CA ASP A 107 1.28 1.39 8.76
C ASP A 107 1.01 -0.12 8.62
N ASN A 108 0.97 -0.87 9.74
CA ASN A 108 0.75 -2.31 9.68
C ASN A 108 -0.61 -2.70 9.09
N MET A 109 -1.66 -1.89 9.33
CA MET A 109 -3.00 -2.24 8.84
C MET A 109 -3.15 -2.08 7.33
N ALA A 110 -2.37 -1.23 6.65
CA ALA A 110 -2.36 -1.20 5.19
C ALA A 110 -1.94 -2.56 4.62
N PHE A 111 -0.87 -3.15 5.15
CA PHE A 111 -0.42 -4.49 4.76
C PHE A 111 -1.36 -5.60 5.24
N ILE A 112 -1.72 -5.61 6.53
CA ILE A 112 -2.57 -6.66 7.13
C ILE A 112 -3.94 -6.72 6.45
N THR A 113 -4.53 -5.60 6.07
CA THR A 113 -5.82 -5.60 5.35
C THR A 113 -5.71 -6.34 4.01
N THR A 114 -4.66 -6.11 3.23
CA THR A 114 -4.47 -6.84 1.97
C THR A 114 -4.22 -8.33 2.19
N LEU A 115 -3.48 -8.68 3.23
CA LEU A 115 -3.31 -10.08 3.63
C LEU A 115 -4.67 -10.72 3.94
N VAL A 116 -5.46 -10.11 4.82
CA VAL A 116 -6.80 -10.59 5.20
C VAL A 116 -7.72 -10.73 3.99
N ASN A 117 -7.71 -9.75 3.07
CA ASN A 117 -8.50 -9.81 1.84
C ASN A 117 -8.17 -11.09 1.05
N THR A 118 -6.88 -11.40 0.87
CA THR A 118 -6.46 -12.61 0.12
C THR A 118 -6.82 -13.91 0.83
N PHE A 119 -6.94 -13.92 2.16
CA PHE A 119 -7.44 -15.06 2.92
C PHE A 119 -8.97 -15.21 2.81
N GLY A 120 -9.66 -14.24 2.19
CA GLY A 120 -11.12 -14.24 2.01
C GLY A 120 -11.86 -13.50 3.11
N GLY A 121 -11.16 -12.68 3.91
CA GLY A 121 -11.75 -11.85 4.95
C GLY A 121 -12.22 -10.48 4.44
N GLN A 122 -12.87 -9.75 5.34
CA GLN A 122 -13.36 -8.39 5.12
C GLN A 122 -13.46 -7.65 6.45
N TRP A 123 -13.44 -6.30 6.41
CA TRP A 123 -13.63 -5.49 7.61
C TRP A 123 -15.07 -5.55 8.13
N PHE A 124 -16.05 -5.40 7.23
CA PHE A 124 -17.47 -5.27 7.54
C PHE A 124 -18.31 -6.12 6.59
N ASP A 125 -19.37 -6.74 7.07
CA ASP A 125 -20.39 -7.35 6.24
C ASP A 125 -21.32 -6.29 5.63
N MET A 126 -22.27 -6.71 4.77
CA MET A 126 -23.20 -5.80 4.10
C MET A 126 -24.14 -5.06 5.06
N GLN A 127 -24.21 -5.44 6.34
CA GLN A 127 -24.89 -4.75 7.41
C GLN A 127 -23.96 -3.87 8.25
N TRP A 128 -22.73 -3.64 7.77
CA TRP A 128 -21.68 -2.85 8.44
C TRP A 128 -21.21 -3.44 9.79
N LYS A 129 -21.51 -4.70 10.06
CA LYS A 129 -21.01 -5.37 11.27
C LYS A 129 -19.56 -5.80 11.06
N PRO A 130 -18.67 -5.46 11.99
CA PRO A 130 -17.27 -5.88 11.92
C PRO A 130 -17.11 -7.41 11.89
N GLN A 131 -16.11 -7.89 11.15
CA GLN A 131 -15.87 -9.31 10.90
C GLN A 131 -14.50 -9.79 11.40
N LEU A 132 -13.92 -9.10 12.41
CA LEU A 132 -12.53 -9.33 12.83
C LEU A 132 -12.32 -10.64 13.59
N GLU A 133 -13.37 -11.27 14.13
CA GLU A 133 -13.28 -12.61 14.75
C GLU A 133 -13.57 -13.75 13.74
N SER A 134 -13.79 -13.43 12.46
CA SER A 134 -14.04 -14.44 11.45
C SER A 134 -12.82 -15.35 11.20
N LYS A 135 -13.07 -16.57 10.71
CA LYS A 135 -12.00 -17.52 10.40
C LYS A 135 -10.93 -16.95 9.47
N PRO A 136 -11.25 -16.23 8.37
CA PRO A 136 -10.24 -15.63 7.51
C PRO A 136 -9.31 -14.63 8.22
N TRP A 137 -9.85 -13.80 9.12
CA TRP A 137 -9.04 -12.91 9.94
C TRP A 137 -8.11 -13.70 10.87
N LYS A 138 -8.64 -14.69 11.57
CA LYS A 138 -7.84 -15.53 12.47
C LYS A 138 -6.71 -16.23 11.71
N ASP A 139 -7.01 -16.84 10.58
CA ASP A 139 -6.02 -17.54 9.75
C ASP A 139 -4.94 -16.57 9.23
N ALA A 140 -5.33 -15.40 8.74
CA ALA A 140 -4.42 -14.38 8.22
C ALA A 140 -3.48 -13.84 9.31
N ILE A 141 -4.02 -13.48 10.49
CA ILE A 141 -3.19 -12.93 11.58
C ILE A 141 -2.30 -14.00 12.19
N THR A 142 -2.78 -15.24 12.32
CA THR A 142 -1.95 -16.36 12.77
C THR A 142 -0.78 -16.57 11.80
N PHE A 143 -1.06 -16.58 10.49
CA PHE A 143 -0.05 -16.70 9.45
C PHE A 143 0.98 -15.55 9.51
N TYR A 144 0.52 -14.31 9.63
CA TYR A 144 1.37 -13.13 9.73
C TYR A 144 2.32 -13.16 10.93
N VAL A 145 1.78 -13.50 12.10
CA VAL A 145 2.56 -13.61 13.34
C VAL A 145 3.58 -14.72 13.23
N ASP A 146 3.17 -15.90 12.74
CA ASP A 146 4.06 -17.07 12.54
C ASP A 146 5.19 -16.75 11.54
N LEU A 147 4.85 -16.13 10.41
CA LEU A 147 5.81 -15.76 9.37
C LEU A 147 6.90 -14.83 9.91
N LEU A 148 6.52 -13.77 10.62
CA LEU A 148 7.47 -12.79 11.14
C LEU A 148 8.24 -13.28 12.37
N LYS A 149 7.63 -14.11 13.21
CA LYS A 149 8.36 -14.72 14.34
C LYS A 149 9.45 -15.67 13.89
N ASN A 150 9.21 -16.42 12.81
CA ASN A 150 10.17 -17.41 12.33
C ASN A 150 11.20 -16.82 11.36
N TYR A 151 10.83 -15.85 10.52
CA TYR A 151 11.65 -15.40 9.39
C TYR A 151 11.83 -13.88 9.30
N GLY A 152 11.19 -13.12 10.17
CA GLY A 152 11.32 -11.66 10.24
C GLY A 152 12.50 -11.20 11.09
N PRO A 153 12.89 -9.92 10.97
CA PRO A 153 13.91 -9.33 11.82
C PRO A 153 13.40 -9.14 13.26
N PRO A 154 14.33 -9.15 14.26
CA PRO A 154 13.98 -8.72 15.61
C PRO A 154 13.35 -7.33 15.61
N GLY A 155 12.34 -7.12 16.44
CA GLY A 155 11.68 -5.83 16.54
C GLY A 155 10.70 -5.52 15.40
N SER A 156 10.27 -6.52 14.62
CA SER A 156 9.30 -6.35 13.51
C SER A 156 8.06 -5.57 13.91
N SER A 157 7.59 -5.68 15.16
CA SER A 157 6.43 -4.94 15.67
C SER A 157 6.62 -3.41 15.74
N SER A 158 7.83 -2.91 15.53
CA SER A 158 8.18 -1.48 15.50
C SER A 158 8.57 -0.99 14.12
N ASN A 159 8.68 -1.87 13.13
CA ASN A 159 9.09 -1.52 11.79
C ASN A 159 7.89 -1.09 10.92
N SER A 160 8.04 0.02 10.22
CA SER A 160 7.17 0.48 9.15
C SER A 160 7.99 0.66 7.86
N PHE A 161 7.49 1.43 6.90
CA PHE A 161 8.11 1.61 5.58
C PHE A 161 9.59 2.00 5.67
N ASN A 162 9.93 3.06 6.43
CA ASN A 162 11.29 3.60 6.45
C ASN A 162 12.30 2.63 7.10
N GLU A 163 11.91 1.99 8.20
CA GLU A 163 12.75 1.02 8.89
C GLU A 163 13.03 -0.20 7.99
N ILE A 164 12.00 -0.69 7.26
CA ILE A 164 12.16 -1.83 6.35
C ILE A 164 12.94 -1.43 5.10
N LEU A 165 12.75 -0.23 4.57
CA LEU A 165 13.55 0.29 3.47
C LEU A 165 15.04 0.30 3.83
N ALA A 166 15.38 0.77 5.02
CA ALA A 166 16.77 0.78 5.50
C ALA A 166 17.34 -0.66 5.65
N LEU A 167 16.54 -1.60 6.18
CA LEU A 167 16.92 -3.01 6.27
C LEU A 167 17.13 -3.62 4.88
N THR A 168 16.22 -3.36 3.93
CA THR A 168 16.31 -3.89 2.57
C THR A 168 17.51 -3.32 1.83
N ASN A 169 17.72 -2.01 1.88
CA ASN A 169 18.85 -1.34 1.23
C ASN A 169 20.20 -1.78 1.80
N SER A 170 20.25 -2.18 3.08
CA SER A 170 21.45 -2.76 3.69
C SER A 170 21.66 -4.25 3.42
N GLY A 171 20.74 -4.89 2.68
CA GLY A 171 20.78 -6.31 2.32
C GLY A 171 20.29 -7.27 3.39
N LYS A 172 19.62 -6.77 4.42
CA LYS A 172 19.15 -7.57 5.55
C LYS A 172 17.79 -8.23 5.36
N CYS A 173 17.02 -7.86 4.31
CA CYS A 173 15.74 -8.47 3.98
C CYS A 173 15.87 -9.30 2.71
N GLY A 174 15.47 -10.57 2.75
CA GLY A 174 15.36 -11.43 1.56
C GLY A 174 14.16 -11.03 0.69
N MET A 175 13.04 -10.70 1.34
CA MET A 175 11.81 -10.25 0.71
C MET A 175 11.16 -9.11 1.49
N TRP A 176 10.44 -8.26 0.75
CA TRP A 176 9.60 -7.19 1.28
C TRP A 176 8.34 -7.04 0.43
N ILE A 177 7.17 -7.08 1.04
CA ILE A 177 5.90 -6.81 0.36
C ILE A 177 5.39 -5.48 0.88
N ASP A 178 5.34 -4.48 0.00
CA ASP A 178 5.01 -3.11 0.38
C ASP A 178 4.69 -2.25 -0.85
N ALA A 179 4.54 -0.95 -0.63
CA ALA A 179 4.27 0.06 -1.64
C ALA A 179 5.23 0.01 -2.82
N THR A 180 4.69 0.05 -4.03
CA THR A 180 5.47 -0.02 -5.27
C THR A 180 6.51 1.10 -5.40
N ILE A 181 6.27 2.25 -4.75
CA ILE A 181 7.22 3.37 -4.74
C ILE A 181 8.58 2.98 -4.14
N ALA A 182 8.63 1.99 -3.26
CA ALA A 182 9.88 1.50 -2.69
C ALA A 182 10.85 0.94 -3.75
N ALA A 183 10.33 0.51 -4.90
CA ALA A 183 11.13 -0.09 -5.96
C ALA A 183 12.20 0.84 -6.52
N SER A 184 11.93 2.13 -6.64
CA SER A 184 12.92 3.12 -7.07
C SER A 184 14.10 3.20 -6.10
N PHE A 185 13.81 3.17 -4.79
CA PHE A 185 14.84 3.24 -3.74
C PHE A 185 15.67 1.97 -3.64
N VAL A 186 15.02 0.79 -3.67
CA VAL A 186 15.75 -0.48 -3.56
C VAL A 186 16.54 -0.82 -4.83
N SER A 187 16.19 -0.20 -5.97
CA SER A 187 16.90 -0.36 -7.25
C SER A 187 17.99 0.68 -7.49
N ASP A 188 18.11 1.71 -6.65
CA ASP A 188 19.10 2.76 -6.79
C ASP A 188 20.45 2.33 -6.16
N PRO A 189 21.52 2.11 -6.94
CA PRO A 189 22.82 1.71 -6.40
C PRO A 189 23.46 2.76 -5.48
N LYS A 190 22.98 4.02 -5.51
CA LYS A 190 23.44 5.07 -4.59
C LYS A 190 22.85 4.90 -3.19
N GLN A 191 21.70 4.20 -3.06
CA GLN A 191 20.96 4.04 -1.82
C GLN A 191 20.98 2.60 -1.31
N SER A 192 21.01 1.62 -2.22
CA SER A 192 20.89 0.20 -1.91
C SER A 192 22.15 -0.58 -2.26
N LYS A 193 22.71 -1.28 -1.28
CA LYS A 193 23.86 -2.19 -1.46
C LYS A 193 23.51 -3.43 -2.30
N VAL A 194 22.22 -3.69 -2.49
CA VAL A 194 21.70 -4.88 -3.17
C VAL A 194 20.87 -4.53 -4.42
N ALA A 195 20.98 -3.30 -4.91
CA ALA A 195 20.17 -2.79 -6.01
C ALA A 195 20.15 -3.71 -7.23
N GLU A 196 21.33 -4.22 -7.65
CA GLU A 196 21.45 -5.09 -8.82
C GLU A 196 20.80 -6.48 -8.62
N HIS A 197 20.57 -6.88 -7.38
CA HIS A 197 20.00 -8.16 -7.02
C HIS A 197 18.49 -8.11 -6.77
N MET A 198 17.88 -6.93 -6.77
CA MET A 198 16.45 -6.77 -6.54
C MET A 198 15.63 -7.18 -7.76
N ALA A 199 14.57 -7.93 -7.52
CA ALA A 199 13.56 -8.30 -8.51
C ALA A 199 12.15 -8.07 -7.94
N PHE A 200 11.15 -8.10 -8.81
CA PHE A 200 9.78 -7.65 -8.52
C PHE A 200 8.77 -8.67 -9.02
N ALA A 201 7.72 -8.89 -8.23
CA ALA A 201 6.57 -9.71 -8.58
C ALA A 201 5.30 -9.10 -7.96
N GLN A 202 4.14 -9.59 -8.37
CA GLN A 202 2.87 -9.13 -7.82
C GLN A 202 2.75 -9.50 -6.33
N ALA A 203 1.92 -8.76 -5.60
CA ALA A 203 1.59 -9.11 -4.22
C ALA A 203 1.00 -10.53 -4.14
N PRO A 204 1.35 -11.29 -3.08
CA PRO A 204 0.92 -12.69 -2.95
C PRO A 204 -0.58 -12.85 -2.76
N THR A 205 -1.08 -14.00 -3.18
CA THR A 205 -2.48 -14.41 -3.00
C THR A 205 -2.60 -15.65 -2.11
N MET A 206 -3.82 -15.92 -1.60
CA MET A 206 -4.14 -17.13 -0.84
C MET A 206 -5.38 -17.81 -1.43
N ASN A 207 -6.54 -17.59 -0.83
CA ASN A 207 -7.81 -18.18 -1.28
C ASN A 207 -8.43 -17.40 -2.45
N THR A 208 -8.00 -16.15 -2.64
CA THR A 208 -8.48 -15.26 -3.68
C THR A 208 -7.39 -14.24 -4.06
N PRO A 209 -7.36 -13.76 -5.32
CA PRO A 209 -6.51 -12.63 -5.71
C PRO A 209 -7.11 -11.26 -5.33
N LYS A 210 -8.39 -11.19 -4.89
CA LYS A 210 -9.05 -9.94 -4.54
C LYS A 210 -8.30 -9.24 -3.40
N GLY A 211 -8.05 -7.95 -3.56
CA GLY A 211 -7.42 -7.11 -2.56
C GLY A 211 -5.96 -7.41 -2.23
N ALA A 212 -5.28 -8.22 -3.06
CA ALA A 212 -3.84 -8.47 -2.92
C ALA A 212 -3.01 -7.21 -3.19
N ASN A 213 -3.39 -6.47 -4.22
CA ASN A 213 -2.75 -5.23 -4.61
C ASN A 213 -3.58 -4.06 -4.09
N TRP A 214 -3.00 -3.22 -3.25
CA TRP A 214 -3.68 -2.01 -2.75
C TRP A 214 -3.72 -0.89 -3.80
N LEU A 215 -4.41 0.19 -3.50
CA LEU A 215 -4.40 1.41 -4.29
C LEU A 215 -4.23 2.60 -3.37
N TRP A 216 -3.19 3.38 -3.58
CA TRP A 216 -2.92 4.60 -2.85
C TRP A 216 -2.35 5.68 -3.75
N SER A 217 -2.53 6.93 -3.36
CA SER A 217 -1.79 8.06 -3.90
C SER A 217 -1.58 9.12 -2.83
N TRP A 218 -0.45 9.78 -2.91
CA TRP A 218 -0.20 11.02 -2.19
C TRP A 218 -0.48 12.18 -3.13
N ASN A 219 -1.26 13.12 -2.66
CA ASN A 219 -1.90 14.10 -3.51
C ASN A 219 -1.71 15.50 -2.97
N LEU A 220 -1.81 16.48 -3.86
CA LEU A 220 -1.84 17.90 -3.51
C LEU A 220 -3.26 18.41 -3.64
N ALA A 221 -3.73 19.13 -2.61
CA ALA A 221 -5.09 19.68 -2.54
C ALA A 221 -5.09 21.10 -1.97
N ILE A 222 -6.16 21.83 -2.22
CA ILE A 222 -6.38 23.20 -1.73
C ILE A 222 -7.49 23.16 -0.67
N PRO A 223 -7.22 23.52 0.60
CA PRO A 223 -8.26 23.67 1.61
C PRO A 223 -9.28 24.73 1.21
N ALA A 224 -10.56 24.50 1.50
CA ALA A 224 -11.66 25.44 1.16
C ALA A 224 -11.44 26.84 1.71
N GLY A 225 -10.84 26.98 2.90
CA GLY A 225 -10.54 28.27 3.53
C GLY A 225 -9.26 28.97 3.05
N SER A 226 -8.56 28.44 2.03
CA SER A 226 -7.31 29.01 1.54
C SER A 226 -7.52 30.43 0.98
N LYS A 227 -6.62 31.35 1.33
CA LYS A 227 -6.57 32.71 0.76
C LYS A 227 -5.60 32.81 -0.42
N LYS A 228 -4.97 31.71 -0.82
CA LYS A 228 -3.95 31.65 -1.88
C LYS A 228 -4.36 30.64 -2.98
N VAL A 229 -5.65 30.60 -3.33
CA VAL A 229 -6.21 29.57 -4.22
C VAL A 229 -5.50 29.57 -5.57
N ASP A 230 -5.36 30.75 -6.22
CA ASP A 230 -4.75 30.83 -7.57
C ASP A 230 -3.27 30.39 -7.58
N ALA A 231 -2.51 30.82 -6.59
CA ALA A 231 -1.10 30.42 -6.48
C ALA A 231 -0.96 28.92 -6.19
N ALA A 232 -1.80 28.38 -5.30
CA ALA A 232 -1.84 26.95 -5.01
C ALA A 232 -2.26 26.13 -6.23
N GLN A 233 -3.26 26.58 -6.98
CA GLN A 233 -3.72 25.94 -8.20
C GLN A 233 -2.59 25.85 -9.24
N LYS A 234 -1.89 26.96 -9.50
CA LYS A 234 -0.76 26.99 -10.44
C LYS A 234 0.37 26.02 -10.00
N PHE A 235 0.72 26.04 -8.73
CA PHE A 235 1.74 25.14 -8.19
C PHE A 235 1.34 23.66 -8.33
N ILE A 236 0.10 23.32 -7.97
CA ILE A 236 -0.40 21.94 -8.00
C ILE A 236 -0.43 21.42 -9.43
N THR A 237 -1.02 22.18 -10.37
CA THR A 237 -1.09 21.76 -11.78
C THR A 237 0.29 21.60 -12.40
N TRP A 238 1.24 22.49 -12.09
CA TRP A 238 2.60 22.35 -12.55
C TRP A 238 3.32 21.14 -11.93
N SER A 239 3.29 20.98 -10.59
CA SER A 239 4.04 19.94 -9.89
C SER A 239 3.48 18.52 -10.10
N THR A 240 2.30 18.39 -10.70
CA THR A 240 1.68 17.11 -11.07
C THR A 240 1.52 16.95 -12.59
N SER A 241 2.17 17.81 -13.38
CA SER A 241 2.11 17.82 -14.84
C SER A 241 3.09 16.83 -15.47
N LYS A 242 2.92 16.60 -16.77
CA LYS A 242 3.91 15.89 -17.60
C LYS A 242 5.26 16.62 -17.63
N ASP A 243 5.23 17.95 -17.69
CA ASP A 243 6.45 18.78 -17.73
C ASP A 243 7.29 18.62 -16.46
N TYR A 244 6.62 18.55 -15.29
CA TYR A 244 7.31 18.26 -14.04
C TYR A 244 7.96 16.87 -14.05
N ILE A 245 7.27 15.85 -14.55
CA ILE A 245 7.84 14.50 -14.69
C ILE A 245 9.07 14.53 -15.60
N GLN A 246 9.01 15.24 -16.74
CA GLN A 246 10.15 15.43 -17.66
C GLN A 246 11.31 16.17 -16.98
N LEU A 247 11.02 17.19 -16.18
CA LEU A 247 12.01 17.92 -15.40
C LEU A 247 12.74 16.97 -14.44
N VAL A 248 12.00 16.16 -13.67
CA VAL A 248 12.60 15.18 -12.75
C VAL A 248 13.41 14.13 -13.52
N ALA A 249 12.91 13.63 -14.64
CA ALA A 249 13.62 12.68 -15.48
C ALA A 249 14.98 13.25 -15.96
N LYS A 250 15.00 14.53 -16.35
CA LYS A 250 16.22 15.22 -16.80
C LYS A 250 17.22 15.45 -15.67
N THR A 251 16.74 15.78 -14.47
CA THR A 251 17.61 16.17 -13.33
C THR A 251 18.02 14.98 -12.48
N ASN A 252 17.13 14.02 -12.26
CA ASN A 252 17.33 12.92 -11.32
C ASN A 252 17.32 11.54 -12.00
N GLY A 253 17.03 11.48 -13.30
CA GLY A 253 16.91 10.25 -14.06
C GLY A 253 15.51 9.63 -14.03
N TRP A 254 15.18 8.88 -15.08
CA TRP A 254 13.86 8.29 -15.29
C TRP A 254 13.42 7.30 -14.21
N ALA A 255 14.35 6.60 -13.58
CA ALA A 255 14.00 5.68 -12.47
C ALA A 255 13.46 6.39 -11.21
N ASN A 256 13.62 7.71 -11.12
CA ASN A 256 13.27 8.53 -9.95
C ASN A 256 12.10 9.49 -10.21
N VAL A 257 11.41 9.37 -11.34
CA VAL A 257 10.23 10.21 -11.62
C VAL A 257 9.07 9.81 -10.70
N PRO A 258 8.14 10.73 -10.39
CA PRO A 258 6.88 10.39 -9.74
C PRO A 258 6.11 9.37 -10.60
N THR A 259 5.88 8.16 -10.05
CA THR A 259 5.20 7.06 -10.75
C THR A 259 3.75 6.90 -10.30
N GLY A 260 3.01 5.99 -10.91
CA GLY A 260 1.65 5.64 -10.51
C GLY A 260 0.58 6.69 -10.83
N THR A 261 0.89 7.70 -11.65
CA THR A 261 -0.04 8.79 -11.91
C THR A 261 -0.51 8.89 -13.34
N ARG A 262 0.41 8.76 -14.33
CA ARG A 262 0.14 9.08 -15.74
C ARG A 262 0.45 7.93 -16.68
N LYS A 263 -0.44 7.69 -17.64
CA LYS A 263 -0.28 6.69 -18.71
C LYS A 263 0.96 6.97 -19.54
N SER A 264 1.21 8.25 -19.87
CA SER A 264 2.37 8.69 -20.66
C SER A 264 3.70 8.35 -20.00
N THR A 265 3.81 8.34 -18.67
CA THR A 265 5.02 7.91 -17.96
C THR A 265 5.33 6.44 -18.27
N TYR A 266 4.34 5.56 -18.18
CA TYR A 266 4.53 4.13 -18.48
C TYR A 266 4.70 3.83 -19.96
N ALA A 267 4.23 4.71 -20.84
CA ALA A 267 4.44 4.59 -22.28
C ALA A 267 5.83 5.07 -22.74
N ALA A 268 6.55 5.83 -21.90
CA ALA A 268 7.87 6.35 -22.24
C ALA A 268 8.92 5.23 -22.29
N PRO A 269 9.60 5.00 -23.44
CA PRO A 269 10.61 3.95 -23.56
C PRO A 269 11.78 4.12 -22.59
N GLU A 270 12.14 5.36 -22.29
CA GLU A 270 13.21 5.70 -21.36
C GLU A 270 12.86 5.27 -19.92
N PHE A 271 11.60 5.47 -19.50
CA PHE A 271 11.12 5.00 -18.20
C PHE A 271 11.13 3.47 -18.14
N GLN A 272 10.60 2.80 -19.16
CA GLN A 272 10.58 1.33 -19.23
C GLN A 272 11.99 0.73 -19.18
N LYS A 273 12.96 1.39 -19.82
CA LYS A 273 14.37 0.97 -19.80
C LYS A 273 15.04 1.20 -18.43
N ALA A 274 14.75 2.34 -17.79
CA ALA A 274 15.40 2.73 -16.54
C ALA A 274 14.79 2.06 -15.31
N ALA A 275 13.45 1.85 -15.30
CA ALA A 275 12.70 1.34 -14.18
C ALA A 275 12.33 -0.15 -14.38
N ARG A 276 13.20 -1.05 -13.94
CA ARG A 276 12.98 -2.51 -14.05
C ARG A 276 11.66 -2.98 -13.41
N PHE A 277 11.12 -2.18 -12.49
CA PHE A 277 9.86 -2.43 -11.79
C PHE A 277 8.62 -1.91 -12.53
N ALA A 278 8.77 -1.10 -13.59
CA ALA A 278 7.67 -0.37 -14.22
C ALA A 278 6.49 -1.25 -14.64
N ALA A 279 6.75 -2.40 -15.25
CA ALA A 279 5.71 -3.33 -15.69
C ALA A 279 4.97 -3.95 -14.48
N ALA A 280 5.69 -4.38 -13.45
CA ALA A 280 5.11 -4.95 -12.25
C ALA A 280 4.26 -3.92 -11.48
N GLU A 281 4.76 -2.68 -11.34
CA GLU A 281 4.04 -1.58 -10.72
C GLU A 281 2.74 -1.24 -11.46
N LYS A 282 2.83 -1.07 -12.79
CA LYS A 282 1.65 -0.78 -13.61
C LYS A 282 0.59 -1.87 -13.50
N THR A 283 1.00 -3.15 -13.60
CA THR A 283 0.11 -4.30 -13.43
C THR A 283 -0.54 -4.30 -12.04
N ALA A 284 0.22 -3.99 -11.00
CA ALA A 284 -0.29 -3.91 -9.64
C ALA A 284 -1.35 -2.81 -9.48
N ILE A 285 -1.10 -1.61 -10.00
CA ILE A 285 -2.05 -0.48 -9.95
C ILE A 285 -3.31 -0.79 -10.76
N ASP A 286 -3.16 -1.32 -11.98
CA ASP A 286 -4.27 -1.64 -12.87
C ASP A 286 -5.16 -2.77 -12.31
N SER A 287 -4.58 -3.69 -11.53
CA SER A 287 -5.32 -4.81 -10.92
C SER A 287 -6.01 -4.43 -9.61
N ALA A 288 -5.69 -3.29 -9.03
CA ALA A 288 -6.32 -2.83 -7.79
C ALA A 288 -7.77 -2.41 -8.03
N ASN A 289 -8.70 -3.04 -7.33
CA ASN A 289 -10.13 -2.73 -7.46
C ASN A 289 -10.72 -2.34 -6.08
N PRO A 290 -10.80 -1.05 -5.76
CA PRO A 290 -11.34 -0.59 -4.48
C PRO A 290 -12.83 -0.85 -4.30
N ASN A 291 -13.58 -1.16 -5.37
CA ASN A 291 -15.02 -1.45 -5.32
C ASN A 291 -15.32 -2.95 -5.20
N ASP A 292 -14.31 -3.82 -5.37
CA ASP A 292 -14.43 -5.28 -5.24
C ASP A 292 -13.13 -5.88 -4.68
N SER A 293 -12.76 -5.46 -3.48
CA SER A 293 -11.48 -5.81 -2.85
C SER A 293 -11.54 -7.03 -1.92
N THR A 294 -12.74 -7.60 -1.68
CA THR A 294 -12.93 -8.72 -0.75
C THR A 294 -13.68 -9.87 -1.41
N LEU A 295 -13.47 -11.11 -0.93
CA LEU A 295 -14.16 -12.28 -1.47
C LEU A 295 -15.65 -12.25 -1.15
N PRO A 296 -16.11 -12.08 0.11
CA PRO A 296 -17.48 -11.68 0.39
C PRO A 296 -17.63 -10.20 0.01
N LYS A 297 -18.75 -9.82 -0.56
CA LYS A 297 -19.00 -8.42 -0.91
C LYS A 297 -18.95 -7.54 0.35
N SER A 298 -18.31 -6.41 0.26
CA SER A 298 -18.11 -5.43 1.33
C SER A 298 -18.90 -4.15 1.03
N PRO A 299 -19.42 -3.44 2.05
CA PRO A 299 -20.21 -2.23 1.85
C PRO A 299 -19.36 -0.98 1.59
N HIS A 300 -18.06 -1.04 1.86
CA HIS A 300 -17.14 0.09 1.72
C HIS A 300 -16.36 0.06 0.41
N VAL A 301 -15.86 1.23 0.02
CA VAL A 301 -14.83 1.39 -1.01
C VAL A 301 -13.46 1.40 -0.34
N GLY A 302 -12.45 0.86 -1.04
CA GLY A 302 -11.06 0.80 -0.57
C GLY A 302 -10.50 -0.61 -0.63
N VAL A 303 -9.19 -0.74 -0.73
CA VAL A 303 -8.50 -2.03 -0.72
C VAL A 303 -7.87 -2.27 0.64
N GLN A 304 -6.90 -1.42 1.02
CA GLN A 304 -6.17 -1.51 2.29
C GLN A 304 -6.80 -0.69 3.42
N PHE A 305 -7.93 -0.06 3.17
CA PHE A 305 -8.71 0.71 4.12
C PHE A 305 -10.20 0.66 3.75
N ALA A 306 -11.08 1.05 4.67
CA ALA A 306 -12.47 1.36 4.36
C ALA A 306 -12.64 2.89 4.29
N ALA A 307 -13.18 3.40 3.17
CA ALA A 307 -13.33 4.84 2.94
C ALA A 307 -14.52 5.43 3.72
N ILE A 308 -14.47 5.32 5.04
CA ILE A 308 -15.44 5.87 6.00
C ILE A 308 -14.72 6.70 7.07
N PRO A 309 -15.35 7.75 7.62
CA PRO A 309 -14.71 8.64 8.60
C PRO A 309 -14.15 7.93 9.85
N GLU A 310 -14.78 6.86 10.29
CA GLU A 310 -14.44 6.09 11.50
C GLU A 310 -13.20 5.22 11.32
N PHE A 311 -12.80 4.95 10.07
CA PHE A 311 -11.77 3.94 9.78
C PHE A 311 -10.40 4.28 10.37
N GLN A 312 -10.01 5.55 10.42
CA GLN A 312 -8.72 5.91 11.01
C GLN A 312 -8.64 5.51 12.48
N ALA A 313 -9.68 5.79 13.26
CA ALA A 313 -9.74 5.41 14.67
C ALA A 313 -9.77 3.88 14.85
N ILE A 314 -10.59 3.19 14.06
CA ILE A 314 -10.68 1.73 14.06
C ILE A 314 -9.33 1.12 13.67
N GLY A 315 -8.76 1.53 12.56
CA GLY A 315 -7.51 0.97 12.03
C GLY A 315 -6.31 1.21 12.95
N ILE A 316 -6.22 2.36 13.63
CA ILE A 316 -5.18 2.61 14.64
C ILE A 316 -5.33 1.63 15.81
N ALA A 317 -6.53 1.50 16.36
CA ALA A 317 -6.77 0.62 17.50
C ALA A 317 -6.53 -0.86 17.16
N VAL A 318 -7.02 -1.32 16.00
CA VAL A 318 -6.76 -2.67 15.52
C VAL A 318 -5.27 -2.89 15.26
N GLY A 319 -4.59 -1.93 14.64
CA GLY A 319 -3.15 -1.99 14.41
C GLY A 319 -2.33 -2.16 15.69
N GLN A 320 -2.75 -1.52 16.78
CA GLN A 320 -2.14 -1.70 18.10
C GLN A 320 -2.29 -3.14 18.61
N GLN A 321 -3.47 -3.75 18.44
CA GLN A 321 -3.71 -5.15 18.84
C GLN A 321 -2.89 -6.13 17.99
N MET A 322 -2.80 -5.90 16.68
CA MET A 322 -2.00 -6.75 15.78
C MET A 322 -0.50 -6.66 16.11
N SER A 323 -0.01 -5.45 16.38
CA SER A 323 1.39 -5.24 16.81
C SER A 323 1.67 -5.88 18.18
N ALA A 324 0.72 -5.83 19.12
CA ALA A 324 0.85 -6.48 20.42
C ALA A 324 0.88 -8.02 20.28
N ALA A 325 0.07 -8.59 19.40
CA ALA A 325 0.11 -10.02 19.09
C ALA A 325 1.45 -10.44 18.44
N LEU A 326 1.94 -9.65 17.48
CA LEU A 326 3.25 -9.88 16.87
C LEU A 326 4.39 -9.81 17.89
N ALA A 327 4.33 -8.86 18.82
CA ALA A 327 5.31 -8.72 19.91
C ALA A 327 5.17 -9.80 21.01
N GLY A 328 4.19 -10.69 20.92
CA GLY A 328 3.92 -11.73 21.93
C GLY A 328 3.34 -11.22 23.24
N LYS A 329 2.82 -9.97 23.27
CA LYS A 329 2.20 -9.35 24.46
C LYS A 329 0.76 -9.82 24.66
N THR A 330 0.13 -10.37 23.65
CA THR A 330 -1.21 -10.95 23.67
C THR A 330 -1.33 -12.10 22.68
N THR A 331 -2.35 -12.91 22.79
CA THR A 331 -2.65 -13.95 21.80
C THR A 331 -3.39 -13.36 20.60
N VAL A 332 -3.34 -14.06 19.45
CA VAL A 332 -4.10 -13.64 18.25
C VAL A 332 -5.60 -13.55 18.55
N ASP A 333 -6.15 -14.55 19.24
CA ASP A 333 -7.58 -14.58 19.59
C ASP A 333 -7.98 -13.40 20.49
N ALA A 334 -7.19 -13.08 21.50
CA ALA A 334 -7.45 -11.94 22.38
C ALA A 334 -7.34 -10.60 21.63
N ALA A 335 -6.35 -10.47 20.73
CA ALA A 335 -6.18 -9.28 19.89
C ALA A 335 -7.37 -9.07 18.95
N LEU A 336 -7.84 -10.13 18.29
CA LEU A 336 -8.99 -10.07 17.39
C LEU A 336 -10.28 -9.74 18.15
N LYS A 337 -10.51 -10.36 19.31
CA LYS A 337 -11.67 -10.04 20.17
C LYS A 337 -11.67 -8.58 20.62
N ALA A 338 -10.54 -8.04 21.09
CA ALA A 338 -10.43 -6.65 21.48
C ALA A 338 -10.65 -5.70 20.29
N SER A 339 -10.16 -6.09 19.10
CA SER A 339 -10.35 -5.37 17.85
C SER A 339 -11.82 -5.35 17.43
N GLN A 340 -12.52 -6.49 17.51
CA GLN A 340 -13.95 -6.62 17.20
C GLN A 340 -14.77 -5.67 18.08
N VAL A 341 -14.58 -5.72 19.40
CA VAL A 341 -15.29 -4.86 20.37
C VAL A 341 -15.06 -3.37 20.06
N THR A 342 -13.84 -2.99 19.73
CA THR A 342 -13.51 -1.60 19.40
C THR A 342 -14.19 -1.15 18.10
N ALA A 343 -14.11 -1.97 17.05
CA ALA A 343 -14.75 -1.67 15.78
C ALA A 343 -16.28 -1.57 15.91
N GLU A 344 -16.92 -2.47 16.66
CA GLU A 344 -18.36 -2.43 16.95
C GLU A 344 -18.77 -1.13 17.64
N ARG A 345 -18.01 -0.71 18.66
CA ARG A 345 -18.27 0.53 19.38
C ARG A 345 -18.21 1.75 18.44
N GLU A 346 -17.17 1.86 17.62
CA GLU A 346 -16.99 3.00 16.71
C GLU A 346 -18.08 2.99 15.61
N MET A 347 -18.46 1.82 15.08
CA MET A 347 -19.51 1.71 14.07
C MET A 347 -20.90 2.04 14.63
N LYS A 348 -21.21 1.63 15.87
CA LYS A 348 -22.44 2.04 16.57
C LYS A 348 -22.46 3.55 16.81
N LYS A 349 -21.34 4.13 17.27
CA LYS A 349 -21.18 5.58 17.48
C LYS A 349 -21.35 6.35 16.16
N GLY A 350 -20.86 5.81 15.05
CA GLY A 350 -21.04 6.35 13.70
C GLY A 350 -22.45 6.19 13.14
N GLY A 351 -23.36 5.45 13.82
CA GLY A 351 -24.75 5.30 13.43
C GLY A 351 -25.02 4.27 12.33
N TYR A 352 -24.06 3.38 12.04
CA TYR A 352 -24.22 2.36 10.99
C TYR A 352 -25.24 1.30 11.34
N TYR A 353 -25.40 1.01 12.63
CA TYR A 353 -26.43 0.12 13.18
C TYR A 353 -26.65 0.41 14.67
N LYS A 354 -27.76 -0.09 15.24
CA LYS A 354 -28.15 0.09 16.66
C LYS A 354 -27.47 -0.92 17.58
#